data_ab5150a2332d64c2692a27956d88f9fd
#
_entry.id   ab5150a2332d64c2692a27956d88f9fd
#
_cell.length_a   1.000
_cell.length_b   1.000
_cell.length_c   1.000
_cell.angle_alpha   90.00
_cell.angle_beta   90.00
_cell.angle_gamma   90.00
#
_symmetry.space_group_name_H-M   'P 1'
#
loop_
_entity.id
_entity.type
_entity.pdbx_description
1 polymer ?
#
loop_
_entity_poly.entity_id
_entity_poly.type
_entity_poly.pdbx_seq_one_letter_code
_entity_poly.pdbx_strand_id
1 'polypeptide(L)'
;ENEFDAFKNILDLYPTGIVSIVSDTYNIWNVITDFLPRLKSQIMARDGKTVLRPDSGNPEYIICGDPNAEPGTPAAKGCLVLLDELFGHTINSKGYKVLDSHVGLIYGDGMYLARYKRTLDRMEAMGYAANNLVIGVGGILRNNTRDTLGFAIKATYVEVDGVARNISKNPITDTGKKSHKGLMALLKDADGKFYTKDCCTPEEEKTGFLETVFLDGKVVNRTTLAEMRNRLNG
;
A
#
# COMPACT_ATOMS: atom_id res chain seq x y z
N GLU A 1 -10.44 16.14 5.49
CA GLU A 1 -9.78 14.96 6.06
C GLU A 1 -8.41 14.78 5.42
N ASN A 2 -7.43 14.39 6.21
CA ASN A 2 -6.07 14.10 5.77
C ASN A 2 -5.71 12.65 6.15
N GLU A 3 -4.54 12.17 5.77
CA GLU A 3 -4.11 10.79 6.05
C GLU A 3 -4.04 10.48 7.55
N PHE A 4 -3.62 11.43 8.38
CA PHE A 4 -3.61 11.26 9.84
C PHE A 4 -5.02 11.03 10.41
N ASP A 5 -6.01 11.80 9.95
CA ASP A 5 -7.39 11.64 10.39
C ASP A 5 -7.95 10.27 9.97
N ALA A 6 -7.57 9.76 8.80
CA ALA A 6 -7.94 8.41 8.38
C ALA A 6 -7.39 7.34 9.33
N PHE A 7 -6.12 7.43 9.74
CA PHE A 7 -5.53 6.53 10.74
C PHE A 7 -6.29 6.59 12.06
N LYS A 8 -6.53 7.80 12.56
CA LYS A 8 -7.27 8.02 13.81
C LYS A 8 -8.68 7.42 13.74
N ASN A 9 -9.41 7.68 12.66
CA ASN A 9 -10.77 7.17 12.45
C ASN A 9 -10.81 5.63 12.41
N ILE A 10 -9.83 4.99 11.77
CA ILE A 10 -9.74 3.53 11.74
C ILE A 10 -9.55 2.97 13.16
N LEU A 11 -8.68 3.59 13.97
CA LEU A 11 -8.45 3.15 15.34
C LEU A 11 -9.67 3.40 16.26
N ASP A 12 -10.42 4.48 16.02
CA ASP A 12 -11.68 4.77 16.73
C ASP A 12 -12.77 3.75 16.38
N LEU A 13 -12.89 3.38 15.10
CA LEU A 13 -13.89 2.42 14.61
C LEU A 13 -13.61 0.97 15.02
N TYR A 14 -12.33 0.62 15.20
CA TYR A 14 -11.90 -0.74 15.53
C TYR A 14 -11.10 -0.75 16.85
N PRO A 15 -11.74 -0.58 18.01
CA PRO A 15 -11.05 -0.50 19.30
C PRO A 15 -10.45 -1.84 19.75
N THR A 16 -10.88 -2.96 19.17
CA THR A 16 -10.42 -4.30 19.52
C THR A 16 -9.92 -5.07 18.29
N GLY A 17 -9.20 -6.17 18.52
CA GLY A 17 -8.73 -7.08 17.49
C GLY A 17 -7.59 -6.50 16.63
N ILE A 18 -7.29 -7.18 15.54
CA ILE A 18 -6.20 -6.80 14.63
C ILE A 18 -6.75 -5.85 13.56
N VAL A 19 -6.12 -4.69 13.41
CA VAL A 19 -6.37 -3.75 12.32
C VAL A 19 -5.08 -3.56 11.52
N SER A 20 -5.15 -3.74 10.20
CA SER A 20 -4.03 -3.53 9.28
C SER A 20 -4.28 -2.31 8.41
N ILE A 21 -3.36 -1.34 8.44
CA ILE A 21 -3.51 -0.05 7.78
C ILE A 21 -2.41 0.10 6.73
N VAL A 22 -2.80 0.35 5.47
CA VAL A 22 -1.84 0.72 4.41
C VAL A 22 -1.16 2.02 4.82
N SER A 23 0.16 1.98 4.94
CA SER A 23 0.92 3.01 5.62
C SER A 23 1.88 3.77 4.70
N ASP A 24 1.88 3.44 3.41
CA ASP A 24 2.75 4.02 2.39
C ASP A 24 1.96 4.63 1.22
N THR A 25 0.75 5.12 1.51
CA THR A 25 -0.04 5.85 0.50
C THR A 25 0.75 7.04 -0.03
N TYR A 26 1.43 7.76 0.87
CA TYR A 26 2.32 8.86 0.53
C TYR A 26 3.73 8.63 1.08
N ASN A 27 3.89 8.56 2.40
CA ASN A 27 5.19 8.52 3.06
C ASN A 27 5.16 7.67 4.33
N ILE A 28 5.64 6.42 4.24
CA ILE A 28 5.72 5.50 5.38
C ILE A 28 6.52 6.07 6.55
N TRP A 29 7.57 6.82 6.24
CA TRP A 29 8.44 7.38 7.28
C TRP A 29 7.71 8.45 8.09
N ASN A 30 6.93 9.30 7.43
CA ASN A 30 6.07 10.28 8.11
C ASN A 30 5.01 9.60 8.99
N VAL A 31 4.42 8.51 8.52
CA VAL A 31 3.47 7.73 9.33
C VAL A 31 4.14 7.26 10.62
N ILE A 32 5.34 6.66 10.55
CA ILE A 32 5.99 6.11 11.74
C ILE A 32 6.57 7.21 12.65
N THR A 33 7.08 8.31 12.10
CA THR A 33 7.79 9.34 12.89
C THR A 33 6.92 10.50 13.35
N ASP A 34 5.73 10.70 12.76
CA ASP A 34 4.77 11.72 13.18
C ASP A 34 3.43 11.13 13.63
N PHE A 35 2.75 10.32 12.79
CA PHE A 35 1.39 9.86 13.10
C PHE A 35 1.38 8.90 14.29
N LEU A 36 2.22 7.87 14.28
CA LEU A 36 2.23 6.88 15.35
C LEU A 36 2.62 7.46 16.72
N PRO A 37 3.60 8.37 16.88
CA PRO A 37 3.84 9.05 18.14
C PRO A 37 2.62 9.76 18.70
N ARG A 38 1.87 10.47 17.85
CA ARG A 38 0.64 11.18 18.22
C ARG A 38 -0.51 10.23 18.58
N LEU A 39 -0.54 9.06 17.97
CA LEU A 39 -1.56 8.02 18.21
C LEU A 39 -1.12 6.96 19.23
N LYS A 40 0.10 7.06 19.79
CA LYS A 40 0.68 6.02 20.65
C LYS A 40 -0.24 5.65 21.82
N SER A 41 -0.77 6.63 22.55
CA SER A 41 -1.66 6.38 23.69
C SER A 41 -2.92 5.64 23.28
N GLN A 42 -3.49 5.98 22.10
CA GLN A 42 -4.67 5.30 21.57
C GLN A 42 -4.34 3.86 21.17
N ILE A 43 -3.21 3.64 20.48
CA ILE A 43 -2.75 2.31 20.05
C ILE A 43 -2.51 1.41 21.28
N MET A 44 -1.82 1.92 22.31
CA MET A 44 -1.52 1.18 23.53
C MET A 44 -2.75 0.90 24.41
N ALA A 45 -3.82 1.65 24.25
CA ALA A 45 -5.09 1.44 24.96
C ALA A 45 -6.03 0.43 24.28
N ARG A 46 -5.71 -0.02 23.05
CA ARG A 46 -6.55 -0.98 22.32
C ARG A 46 -6.40 -2.40 22.88
N ASP A 47 -7.50 -3.13 22.91
CA ASP A 47 -7.47 -4.59 23.10
C ASP A 47 -7.24 -5.27 21.72
N GLY A 48 -6.00 -5.12 21.19
CA GLY A 48 -5.68 -5.65 19.88
C GLY A 48 -4.37 -5.14 19.31
N LYS A 49 -4.16 -5.37 18.02
CA LYS A 49 -2.91 -5.06 17.34
C LYS A 49 -3.15 -4.09 16.17
N THR A 50 -2.35 -3.04 16.11
CA THR A 50 -2.26 -2.12 14.96
C THR A 50 -1.10 -2.55 14.09
N VAL A 51 -1.40 -2.98 12.87
CA VAL A 51 -0.42 -3.53 11.92
C VAL A 51 -0.17 -2.52 10.81
N LEU A 52 1.07 -2.07 10.68
CA LEU A 52 1.49 -1.26 9.55
C LEU A 52 1.65 -2.15 8.33
N ARG A 53 1.14 -1.67 7.19
CA ARG A 53 1.21 -2.37 5.91
C ARG A 53 1.85 -1.49 4.82
N PRO A 54 3.16 -1.41 4.76
CA PRO A 54 3.83 -0.92 3.55
C PRO A 54 3.63 -1.92 2.40
N ASP A 55 3.45 -1.40 1.19
CA ASP A 55 3.17 -2.18 -0.02
C ASP A 55 4.01 -1.70 -1.22
N SER A 56 5.00 -0.83 -1.00
CA SER A 56 5.83 -0.22 -2.04
C SER A 56 7.31 -0.20 -1.65
N GLY A 57 8.19 -0.15 -2.66
CA GLY A 57 9.63 -0.11 -2.48
C GLY A 57 10.28 -1.50 -2.36
N ASN A 58 11.53 -1.53 -1.90
CA ASN A 58 12.24 -2.77 -1.62
C ASN A 58 11.90 -3.27 -0.21
N PRO A 59 11.20 -4.42 -0.04
CA PRO A 59 10.82 -4.94 1.26
C PRO A 59 11.96 -5.06 2.25
N GLU A 60 13.12 -5.56 1.82
CA GLU A 60 14.29 -5.73 2.68
C GLU A 60 14.73 -4.39 3.29
N TYR A 61 14.63 -3.29 2.51
CA TYR A 61 15.07 -1.96 2.93
C TYR A 61 13.99 -1.25 3.76
N ILE A 62 12.73 -1.40 3.37
CA ILE A 62 11.62 -0.82 4.14
C ILE A 62 11.53 -1.48 5.53
N ILE A 63 11.69 -2.79 5.62
CA ILE A 63 11.58 -3.54 6.88
C ILE A 63 12.82 -3.34 7.75
N CYS A 64 14.02 -3.58 7.19
CA CYS A 64 15.28 -3.69 7.93
C CYS A 64 16.21 -2.47 7.78
N GLY A 65 15.78 -1.42 7.08
CA GLY A 65 16.59 -0.24 6.77
C GLY A 65 17.37 -0.35 5.45
N ASP A 66 17.48 0.76 4.75
CA ASP A 66 18.25 0.88 3.51
C ASP A 66 19.72 1.20 3.83
N PRO A 67 20.68 0.32 3.48
CA PRO A 67 22.08 0.56 3.73
C PRO A 67 22.67 1.72 2.92
N ASN A 68 21.97 2.18 1.88
CA ASN A 68 22.38 3.30 1.04
C ASN A 68 21.75 4.64 1.46
N ALA A 69 20.81 4.62 2.41
CA ALA A 69 20.19 5.84 2.92
C ALA A 69 21.17 6.59 3.85
N GLU A 70 20.97 7.89 3.96
CA GLU A 70 21.75 8.73 4.87
C GLU A 70 21.64 8.21 6.32
N PRO A 71 22.77 7.99 7.02
CA PRO A 71 22.78 7.48 8.39
C PRO A 71 21.91 8.32 9.34
N GLY A 72 21.15 7.63 10.20
CA GLY A 72 20.28 8.28 11.17
C GLY A 72 18.89 8.63 10.62
N THR A 73 18.68 8.58 9.31
CA THR A 73 17.35 8.81 8.72
C THR A 73 16.39 7.64 9.01
N PRO A 74 15.07 7.86 8.97
CA PRO A 74 14.09 6.79 9.10
C PRO A 74 14.28 5.68 8.07
N ALA A 75 14.66 6.01 6.84
CA ALA A 75 14.93 5.04 5.78
C ALA A 75 16.14 4.14 6.10
N ALA A 76 17.19 4.70 6.70
CA ALA A 76 18.35 3.92 7.14
C ALA A 76 18.04 2.97 8.30
N LYS A 77 17.09 3.33 9.18
CA LYS A 77 16.67 2.51 10.32
C LYS A 77 15.70 1.39 9.92
N GLY A 78 14.75 1.68 9.06
CA GLY A 78 13.68 0.76 8.67
C GLY A 78 12.54 0.64 9.69
N CYS A 79 11.44 0.04 9.26
CA CYS A 79 10.21 -0.04 10.06
C CYS A 79 10.39 -0.78 11.39
N LEU A 80 11.16 -1.87 11.43
CA LEU A 80 11.35 -2.66 12.65
C LEU A 80 12.01 -1.84 13.76
N VAL A 81 13.11 -1.15 13.43
CA VAL A 81 13.84 -0.33 14.42
C VAL A 81 12.99 0.84 14.89
N LEU A 82 12.29 1.52 13.97
CA LEU A 82 11.46 2.66 14.33
C LEU A 82 10.26 2.26 15.20
N LEU A 83 9.64 1.11 14.93
CA LEU A 83 8.56 0.58 15.78
C LEU A 83 9.09 0.16 17.15
N ASP A 84 10.26 -0.45 17.21
CA ASP A 84 10.92 -0.82 18.46
C ASP A 84 11.27 0.43 19.30
N GLU A 85 11.88 1.45 18.69
CA GLU A 85 12.18 2.72 19.37
C GLU A 85 10.93 3.41 19.93
N LEU A 86 9.79 3.29 19.23
CA LEU A 86 8.55 3.95 19.64
C LEU A 86 7.75 3.15 20.66
N PHE A 87 7.59 1.84 20.47
CA PHE A 87 6.70 1.00 21.26
C PHE A 87 7.42 0.03 22.20
N GLY A 88 8.71 -0.24 21.93
CA GLY A 88 9.50 -1.20 22.69
C GLY A 88 9.32 -2.64 22.24
N HIS A 89 10.00 -3.55 22.94
CA HIS A 89 10.00 -4.98 22.67
C HIS A 89 10.10 -5.80 23.95
N THR A 90 9.83 -7.10 23.82
CA THR A 90 10.20 -8.14 24.78
C THR A 90 11.24 -9.06 24.15
N ILE A 91 11.98 -9.81 24.98
CA ILE A 91 12.91 -10.84 24.51
C ILE A 91 12.24 -12.20 24.61
N ASN A 92 12.21 -12.96 23.52
CA ASN A 92 11.65 -14.31 23.52
C ASN A 92 12.64 -15.33 24.12
N SER A 93 12.21 -16.59 24.27
CA SER A 93 13.03 -17.68 24.86
C SER A 93 14.29 -18.04 24.04
N LYS A 94 14.40 -17.54 22.81
CA LYS A 94 15.56 -17.72 21.91
C LYS A 94 16.49 -16.51 21.88
N GLY A 95 16.22 -15.46 22.68
CA GLY A 95 17.03 -14.26 22.76
C GLY A 95 16.73 -13.19 21.68
N TYR A 96 15.66 -13.33 20.90
CA TYR A 96 15.28 -12.37 19.88
C TYR A 96 14.22 -11.38 20.38
N LYS A 97 14.32 -10.15 19.89
CA LYS A 97 13.33 -9.08 20.11
C LYS A 97 12.00 -9.39 19.44
N VAL A 98 10.93 -9.27 20.20
CA VAL A 98 9.55 -9.29 19.71
C VAL A 98 8.94 -7.94 20.03
N LEU A 99 8.48 -7.20 19.02
CA LEU A 99 7.83 -5.90 19.18
C LEU A 99 6.66 -5.99 20.15
N ASP A 100 6.33 -4.87 20.77
CA ASP A 100 5.17 -4.78 21.66
C ASP A 100 3.92 -5.38 21.00
N SER A 101 3.09 -6.04 21.78
CA SER A 101 1.93 -6.80 21.30
C SER A 101 0.88 -5.95 20.58
N HIS A 102 0.84 -4.63 20.85
CA HIS A 102 -0.10 -3.70 20.23
C HIS A 102 0.29 -3.28 18.80
N VAL A 103 1.51 -3.60 18.36
CA VAL A 103 1.97 -3.23 17.01
C VAL A 103 2.53 -4.42 16.25
N GLY A 104 2.48 -4.33 14.92
CA GLY A 104 2.99 -5.34 14.02
C GLY A 104 3.30 -4.80 12.64
N LEU A 105 3.90 -5.64 11.82
CA LEU A 105 4.29 -5.30 10.45
C LEU A 105 3.84 -6.41 9.49
N ILE A 106 3.21 -6.03 8.40
CA ILE A 106 2.91 -6.92 7.28
C ILE A 106 3.43 -6.30 5.98
N TYR A 107 4.01 -7.10 5.12
CA TYR A 107 4.44 -6.65 3.80
C TYR A 107 3.82 -7.54 2.72
N GLY A 108 3.08 -6.93 1.77
CA GLY A 108 2.24 -7.67 0.82
C GLY A 108 2.74 -7.73 -0.62
N ASP A 109 3.74 -6.93 -1.01
CA ASP A 109 4.17 -6.81 -2.39
C ASP A 109 5.59 -7.34 -2.65
N GLY A 110 5.76 -8.00 -3.78
CA GLY A 110 7.07 -8.42 -4.27
C GLY A 110 7.85 -9.40 -3.38
N MET A 111 7.20 -10.07 -2.43
CA MET A 111 7.84 -10.96 -1.47
C MET A 111 7.92 -12.40 -2.01
N TYR A 112 8.88 -12.65 -2.91
CA TYR A 112 9.20 -14.01 -3.35
C TYR A 112 10.19 -14.71 -2.40
N LEU A 113 10.29 -16.04 -2.48
CA LEU A 113 10.99 -16.88 -1.50
C LEU A 113 12.43 -16.41 -1.20
N ALA A 114 13.23 -16.11 -2.24
CA ALA A 114 14.61 -15.67 -2.03
C ALA A 114 14.70 -14.31 -1.33
N ARG A 115 13.78 -13.37 -1.62
CA ARG A 115 13.70 -12.07 -0.94
C ARG A 115 13.24 -12.23 0.50
N TYR A 116 12.25 -13.08 0.73
CA TYR A 116 11.77 -13.38 2.08
C TYR A 116 12.91 -13.96 2.94
N LYS A 117 13.66 -14.92 2.39
CA LYS A 117 14.83 -15.48 3.11
C LYS A 117 15.83 -14.37 3.48
N ARG A 118 16.25 -13.53 2.55
CA ARG A 118 17.19 -12.42 2.84
C ARG A 118 16.62 -11.44 3.87
N THR A 119 15.32 -11.15 3.82
CA THR A 119 14.68 -10.31 4.83
C THR A 119 14.79 -10.93 6.23
N LEU A 120 14.51 -12.24 6.35
CA LEU A 120 14.66 -12.95 7.63
C LEU A 120 16.11 -13.01 8.10
N ASP A 121 17.06 -13.29 7.21
CA ASP A 121 18.50 -13.30 7.53
C ASP A 121 18.93 -11.92 8.09
N ARG A 122 18.42 -10.82 7.53
CA ARG A 122 18.67 -9.46 8.03
C ARG A 122 18.01 -9.21 9.39
N MET A 123 16.75 -9.62 9.56
CA MET A 123 16.04 -9.51 10.84
C MET A 123 16.80 -10.25 11.95
N GLU A 124 17.27 -11.46 11.67
CA GLU A 124 18.08 -12.27 12.59
C GLU A 124 19.37 -11.54 12.97
N ALA A 125 20.12 -11.04 11.98
CA ALA A 125 21.35 -10.27 12.21
C ALA A 125 21.12 -9.01 13.07
N MET A 126 19.93 -8.42 13.02
CA MET A 126 19.51 -7.28 13.85
C MET A 126 18.95 -7.70 15.21
N GLY A 127 18.86 -8.99 15.49
CA GLY A 127 18.33 -9.54 16.74
C GLY A 127 16.80 -9.56 16.84
N TYR A 128 16.06 -9.46 15.72
CA TYR A 128 14.59 -9.51 15.72
C TYR A 128 14.07 -10.90 15.37
N ALA A 129 13.03 -11.32 16.08
CA ALA A 129 12.32 -12.56 15.81
C ALA A 129 11.51 -12.47 14.50
N ALA A 130 11.45 -13.57 13.76
CA ALA A 130 10.72 -13.66 12.49
C ALA A 130 9.21 -13.33 12.61
N ASN A 131 8.60 -13.58 13.77
CA ASN A 131 7.18 -13.33 14.03
C ASN A 131 6.81 -11.84 14.14
N ASN A 132 7.78 -10.92 14.08
CA ASN A 132 7.51 -9.49 13.94
C ASN A 132 6.98 -9.12 12.56
N LEU A 133 7.21 -9.99 11.56
CA LEU A 133 6.82 -9.76 10.17
C LEU A 133 5.81 -10.82 9.72
N VAL A 134 4.68 -10.35 9.18
CA VAL A 134 3.76 -11.17 8.39
C VAL A 134 3.98 -10.82 6.92
N ILE A 135 3.93 -11.80 6.02
CA ILE A 135 3.99 -11.56 4.58
C ILE A 135 2.69 -11.92 3.90
N GLY A 136 2.31 -11.08 2.93
CA GLY A 136 1.26 -11.40 1.97
C GLY A 136 1.86 -12.12 0.77
N VAL A 137 1.32 -13.28 0.40
CA VAL A 137 1.76 -14.04 -0.77
C VAL A 137 0.55 -14.29 -1.66
N GLY A 138 0.58 -13.74 -2.86
CA GLY A 138 -0.53 -13.83 -3.82
C GLY A 138 -0.14 -14.60 -5.09
N GLY A 139 -0.19 -13.92 -6.24
CA GLY A 139 0.04 -14.49 -7.58
C GLY A 139 1.37 -15.21 -7.78
N ILE A 140 2.35 -14.94 -6.94
CA ILE A 140 3.68 -15.59 -6.98
C ILE A 140 3.62 -17.10 -6.80
N LEU A 141 2.59 -17.62 -6.11
CA LEU A 141 2.36 -19.05 -5.96
C LEU A 141 2.09 -19.79 -7.28
N ARG A 142 1.73 -19.03 -8.34
CA ARG A 142 1.43 -19.55 -9.68
C ARG A 142 2.39 -19.05 -10.76
N ASN A 143 3.55 -18.52 -10.38
CA ASN A 143 4.47 -17.81 -11.27
C ASN A 143 3.83 -16.62 -12.02
N ASN A 144 2.68 -16.16 -11.56
CA ASN A 144 2.02 -14.95 -12.06
C ASN A 144 2.11 -13.86 -11.02
N THR A 145 2.63 -12.71 -11.40
CA THR A 145 2.60 -11.50 -10.60
C THR A 145 1.50 -10.58 -11.12
N ARG A 146 1.15 -9.57 -10.34
CA ARG A 146 0.30 -8.45 -10.78
C ARG A 146 0.77 -7.88 -12.13
N ASP A 147 2.08 -7.82 -12.33
CA ASP A 147 2.69 -7.16 -13.49
C ASP A 147 2.81 -8.08 -14.71
N THR A 148 2.53 -9.39 -14.58
CA THR A 148 2.56 -10.34 -15.70
C THR A 148 1.66 -9.90 -16.86
N LEU A 149 0.49 -9.33 -16.55
CA LEU A 149 -0.46 -8.80 -17.53
C LEU A 149 -0.73 -7.29 -17.35
N GLY A 150 -0.04 -6.64 -16.43
CA GLY A 150 -0.18 -5.21 -16.17
C GLY A 150 -1.53 -4.77 -15.60
N PHE A 151 -2.32 -5.69 -15.03
CA PHE A 151 -3.63 -5.34 -14.47
C PHE A 151 -3.50 -4.68 -13.09
N ALA A 152 -4.20 -3.55 -12.93
CA ALA A 152 -4.35 -2.88 -11.65
C ALA A 152 -5.74 -2.23 -11.56
N ILE A 153 -6.27 -2.13 -10.33
CA ILE A 153 -7.46 -1.34 -10.00
C ILE A 153 -7.03 -0.27 -9.01
N LYS A 154 -7.38 0.97 -9.29
CA LYS A 154 -7.09 2.14 -8.44
C LYS A 154 -8.33 3.01 -8.35
N ALA A 155 -8.71 3.42 -7.13
CA ALA A 155 -9.66 4.49 -6.95
C ALA A 155 -8.99 5.82 -7.27
N THR A 156 -9.59 6.64 -8.13
CA THR A 156 -9.05 7.95 -8.54
C THR A 156 -9.98 9.09 -8.20
N TYR A 157 -11.25 8.80 -7.90
CA TYR A 157 -12.27 9.79 -7.61
C TYR A 157 -13.31 9.21 -6.64
N VAL A 158 -13.86 10.05 -5.79
CA VAL A 158 -14.99 9.73 -4.92
C VAL A 158 -15.90 10.95 -4.76
N GLU A 159 -17.19 10.71 -4.63
CA GLU A 159 -18.16 11.71 -4.22
C GLU A 159 -18.90 11.20 -2.98
N VAL A 160 -18.94 12.03 -1.94
CA VAL A 160 -19.65 11.73 -0.69
C VAL A 160 -20.53 12.94 -0.35
N ASP A 161 -21.79 12.72 -0.21
CA ASP A 161 -22.81 13.76 0.09
C ASP A 161 -22.74 14.94 -0.89
N GLY A 162 -22.54 14.65 -2.19
CA GLY A 162 -22.41 15.65 -3.25
C GLY A 162 -21.08 16.42 -3.26
N VAL A 163 -20.12 16.03 -2.43
CA VAL A 163 -18.78 16.63 -2.40
C VAL A 163 -17.80 15.75 -3.14
N ALA A 164 -17.34 16.23 -4.28
CA ALA A 164 -16.36 15.56 -5.14
C ALA A 164 -14.94 15.69 -4.58
N ARG A 165 -14.19 14.59 -4.60
CA ARG A 165 -12.79 14.55 -4.17
C ARG A 165 -11.95 13.69 -5.11
N ASN A 166 -10.82 14.22 -5.53
CA ASN A 166 -9.83 13.47 -6.30
C ASN A 166 -8.99 12.61 -5.35
N ILE A 167 -8.80 11.34 -5.70
CA ILE A 167 -7.98 10.38 -4.97
C ILE A 167 -6.73 10.07 -5.79
N SER A 168 -5.60 9.84 -5.13
CA SER A 168 -4.39 9.34 -5.79
C SER A 168 -3.48 8.62 -4.80
N LYS A 169 -2.67 7.71 -5.33
CA LYS A 169 -1.52 7.10 -4.64
C LYS A 169 -0.24 7.67 -5.25
N ASN A 170 0.68 8.14 -4.42
CA ASN A 170 1.98 8.65 -4.86
C ASN A 170 3.05 8.38 -3.80
N PRO A 171 3.47 7.10 -3.63
CA PRO A 171 4.46 6.72 -2.62
C PRO A 171 5.84 7.24 -2.99
N ILE A 172 6.57 7.75 -1.99
CA ILE A 172 7.95 8.22 -2.18
C ILE A 172 8.94 7.06 -2.39
N THR A 173 8.58 5.86 -1.94
CA THR A 173 9.41 4.65 -1.99
C THR A 173 9.32 3.91 -3.32
N ASP A 174 8.34 4.24 -4.17
CA ASP A 174 8.17 3.60 -5.48
C ASP A 174 7.35 4.50 -6.40
N THR A 175 8.04 5.27 -7.23
CA THR A 175 7.41 6.19 -8.20
C THR A 175 6.64 5.45 -9.30
N GLY A 176 6.96 4.16 -9.57
CA GLY A 176 6.23 3.30 -10.50
C GLY A 176 4.82 2.97 -10.05
N LYS A 177 4.51 3.15 -8.76
CA LYS A 177 3.18 2.95 -8.18
C LYS A 177 2.33 4.22 -8.11
N LYS A 178 2.80 5.34 -8.66
CA LYS A 178 1.98 6.55 -8.79
C LYS A 178 0.71 6.23 -9.57
N SER A 179 -0.46 6.57 -9.01
CA SER A 179 -1.74 6.40 -9.69
C SER A 179 -2.14 7.65 -10.47
N HIS A 180 -3.06 7.47 -11.40
CA HIS A 180 -3.87 8.58 -11.91
C HIS A 180 -4.68 9.24 -10.79
N LYS A 181 -5.25 10.42 -11.08
CA LYS A 181 -5.96 11.23 -10.10
C LYS A 181 -7.21 11.84 -10.72
N GLY A 182 -8.32 11.79 -9.99
CA GLY A 182 -9.58 12.39 -10.40
C GLY A 182 -10.32 11.60 -11.48
N LEU A 183 -11.35 12.20 -12.04
CA LEU A 183 -12.00 11.69 -13.25
C LEU A 183 -10.99 11.63 -14.39
N MET A 184 -11.09 10.63 -15.24
CA MET A 184 -10.09 10.33 -16.26
C MET A 184 -10.73 10.15 -17.63
N ALA A 185 -10.00 10.55 -18.67
CA ALA A 185 -10.32 10.20 -20.05
C ALA A 185 -9.13 9.51 -20.72
N LEU A 186 -9.40 8.48 -21.51
CA LEU A 186 -8.44 7.91 -22.47
C LEU A 186 -8.73 8.51 -23.83
N LEU A 187 -7.78 9.23 -24.38
CA LEU A 187 -7.91 9.99 -25.60
C LEU A 187 -6.90 9.53 -26.66
N LYS A 188 -7.09 9.96 -27.90
CA LYS A 188 -6.09 9.81 -28.98
C LYS A 188 -5.55 11.17 -29.39
N ASP A 189 -4.25 11.24 -29.62
CA ASP A 189 -3.62 12.41 -30.25
C ASP A 189 -3.82 12.43 -31.77
N ALA A 190 -3.24 13.43 -32.43
CA ALA A 190 -3.32 13.58 -33.90
C ALA A 190 -2.69 12.42 -34.66
N ASP A 191 -1.73 11.72 -34.04
CA ASP A 191 -1.03 10.57 -34.65
C ASP A 191 -1.76 9.24 -34.31
N GLY A 192 -2.91 9.29 -33.63
CA GLY A 192 -3.70 8.14 -33.24
C GLY A 192 -3.18 7.38 -32.02
N LYS A 193 -2.18 7.91 -31.31
CA LYS A 193 -1.61 7.33 -30.11
C LYS A 193 -2.48 7.62 -28.90
N PHE A 194 -2.75 6.59 -28.09
CA PHE A 194 -3.50 6.74 -26.84
C PHE A 194 -2.69 7.47 -25.77
N TYR A 195 -3.37 8.37 -25.06
CA TYR A 195 -2.87 9.01 -23.86
C TYR A 195 -3.99 9.16 -22.81
N THR A 196 -3.65 9.29 -21.55
CA THR A 196 -4.59 9.52 -20.47
C THR A 196 -4.58 10.98 -20.02
N LYS A 197 -5.76 11.53 -19.74
CA LYS A 197 -5.94 12.84 -19.11
C LYS A 197 -6.55 12.65 -17.74
N ASP A 198 -5.90 13.21 -16.71
CA ASP A 198 -6.33 13.20 -15.32
C ASP A 198 -7.14 14.45 -14.98
N CYS A 199 -7.88 14.40 -13.87
CA CYS A 199 -8.66 15.52 -13.33
C CYS A 199 -9.62 16.14 -14.36
N CYS A 200 -10.25 15.30 -15.16
CA CYS A 200 -11.25 15.71 -16.13
C CYS A 200 -12.50 16.28 -15.45
N THR A 201 -13.24 17.15 -16.16
CA THR A 201 -14.63 17.43 -15.79
C THR A 201 -15.52 16.22 -16.11
N PRO A 202 -16.76 16.14 -15.57
CA PRO A 202 -17.69 15.07 -15.91
C PRO A 202 -18.05 15.02 -17.41
N GLU A 203 -17.97 16.15 -18.10
CA GLU A 203 -18.19 16.23 -19.54
C GLU A 203 -17.01 15.69 -20.33
N GLU A 204 -15.79 16.04 -19.91
CA GLU A 204 -14.54 15.57 -20.54
C GLU A 204 -14.36 14.06 -20.37
N GLU A 205 -14.68 13.51 -19.18
CA GLU A 205 -14.63 12.06 -18.92
C GLU A 205 -15.41 11.25 -19.96
N LYS A 206 -16.58 11.77 -20.37
CA LYS A 206 -17.47 11.10 -21.33
C LYS A 206 -16.99 11.16 -22.78
N THR A 207 -15.98 11.97 -23.10
CA THR A 207 -15.48 12.12 -24.49
C THR A 207 -14.41 11.09 -24.85
N GLY A 208 -13.91 10.30 -23.90
CA GLY A 208 -12.81 9.35 -24.09
C GLY A 208 -13.27 7.94 -24.46
N PHE A 209 -12.29 7.03 -24.51
CA PHE A 209 -12.50 5.60 -24.84
C PHE A 209 -12.71 4.74 -23.60
N LEU A 210 -12.78 5.33 -22.39
CA LEU A 210 -13.12 4.57 -21.18
C LEU A 210 -14.63 4.32 -21.13
N GLU A 211 -14.99 3.10 -20.80
CA GLU A 211 -16.38 2.67 -20.70
C GLU A 211 -16.71 2.26 -19.26
N THR A 212 -17.89 2.63 -18.77
CA THR A 212 -18.38 2.14 -17.48
C THR A 212 -18.71 0.67 -17.62
N VAL A 213 -18.04 -0.18 -16.86
CA VAL A 213 -18.26 -1.65 -16.87
C VAL A 213 -19.04 -2.14 -15.65
N PHE A 214 -19.04 -1.37 -14.57
CA PHE A 214 -19.73 -1.71 -13.33
C PHE A 214 -20.35 -0.45 -12.71
N LEU A 215 -21.60 -0.51 -12.34
CA LEU A 215 -22.35 0.60 -11.74
C LEU A 215 -23.39 0.05 -10.76
N ASP A 216 -23.47 0.61 -9.57
CA ASP A 216 -24.49 0.30 -8.55
C ASP A 216 -24.65 -1.22 -8.30
N GLY A 217 -23.54 -1.91 -8.13
CA GLY A 217 -23.55 -3.35 -7.87
C GLY A 217 -23.80 -4.24 -9.09
N LYS A 218 -23.88 -3.68 -10.30
CA LYS A 218 -24.20 -4.43 -11.52
C LYS A 218 -23.12 -4.24 -12.59
N VAL A 219 -22.84 -5.31 -13.34
CA VAL A 219 -22.06 -5.23 -14.57
C VAL A 219 -22.97 -4.65 -15.66
N VAL A 220 -22.65 -3.44 -16.13
CA VAL A 220 -23.45 -2.70 -17.14
C VAL A 220 -22.93 -2.85 -18.56
N ASN A 221 -21.64 -3.18 -18.71
CA ASN A 221 -21.04 -3.48 -20.00
C ASN A 221 -20.28 -4.81 -19.91
N ARG A 222 -20.77 -5.80 -20.66
CA ARG A 222 -20.14 -7.14 -20.71
C ARG A 222 -19.45 -7.32 -22.05
N THR A 223 -18.18 -7.65 -22.01
CA THR A 223 -17.40 -8.04 -23.18
C THR A 223 -17.00 -9.51 -23.06
N THR A 224 -17.23 -10.28 -24.09
CA THR A 224 -16.81 -11.69 -24.15
C THR A 224 -15.36 -11.82 -24.53
N LEU A 225 -14.73 -12.96 -24.21
CA LEU A 225 -13.37 -13.27 -24.67
C LEU A 225 -13.26 -13.30 -26.21
N ALA A 226 -14.32 -13.70 -26.91
CA ALA A 226 -14.36 -13.68 -28.38
C ALA A 226 -14.29 -12.26 -28.91
N GLU A 227 -15.05 -11.32 -28.36
CA GLU A 227 -15.01 -9.90 -28.71
C GLU A 227 -13.65 -9.29 -28.44
N MET A 228 -13.05 -9.60 -27.27
CA MET A 228 -11.69 -9.13 -26.91
C MET A 228 -10.65 -9.62 -27.92
N ARG A 229 -10.70 -10.91 -28.28
CA ARG A 229 -9.80 -11.49 -29.29
C ARG A 229 -9.98 -10.86 -30.66
N ASN A 230 -11.23 -10.61 -31.08
CA ASN A 230 -11.51 -9.94 -32.35
C ASN A 230 -10.97 -8.51 -32.38
N ARG A 231 -11.08 -7.75 -31.27
CA ARG A 231 -10.49 -6.41 -31.16
C ARG A 231 -8.96 -6.40 -31.23
N LEU A 232 -8.29 -7.47 -30.77
CA LEU A 232 -6.82 -7.59 -30.82
C LEU A 232 -6.32 -8.03 -32.21
N ASN A 233 -7.14 -8.74 -32.99
CA ASN A 233 -6.74 -9.33 -34.27
C ASN A 233 -7.25 -8.51 -35.48
N GLY A 234 -8.03 -7.48 -35.26
CA GLY A 234 -8.55 -6.55 -36.30
C GLY A 234 -7.77 -5.27 -36.30
#